data_add9f3832d638d8170961518d156a3fb
#
_entry.id   add9f3832d638d8170961518d156a3fb
#
_cell.length_a   1.000
_cell.length_b   1.000
_cell.length_c   1.000
_cell.angle_alpha   90.00
_cell.angle_beta   90.00
_cell.angle_gamma   90.00
#
_symmetry.space_group_name_H-M   'P 1'
#
loop_
_entity.id
_entity.type
_entity.pdbx_description
1 polymer ?
#
loop_
_entity_poly.entity_id
_entity_poly.type
_entity_poly.pdbx_seq_one_letter_code
_entity_poly.pdbx_strand_id
1 'polypeptide(L)'
;MKGRVTVSLRTGVLDVEGKAIGKALTSLGFGDDVDVRVGRVFEIELPESSPEVALSRLKDMAVKLLSNPIMESYRLELVGSAPEAALGTTGT
;
A
#
# COMPACT_ATOMS: atom_id res chain seq x y z
N MET A 1 -0.33 -8.57 -17.12
CA MET A 1 -0.90 -7.31 -16.54
C MET A 1 -0.36 -7.16 -15.13
N LYS A 2 0.05 -5.98 -14.76
CA LYS A 2 0.61 -5.76 -13.43
C LYS A 2 -0.45 -5.22 -12.49
N GLY A 3 -0.57 -5.82 -11.32
CA GLY A 3 -1.47 -5.34 -10.29
C GLY A 3 -0.70 -4.78 -9.11
N ARG A 4 -1.33 -3.88 -8.37
CA ARG A 4 -0.75 -3.32 -7.17
C ARG A 4 -1.76 -3.41 -6.04
N VAL A 5 -1.34 -3.97 -4.91
CA VAL A 5 -2.16 -4.04 -3.71
C VAL A 5 -1.47 -3.19 -2.64
N THR A 6 -2.17 -2.18 -2.16
CA THR A 6 -1.65 -1.34 -1.09
C THR A 6 -2.40 -1.71 0.19
N VAL A 7 -1.65 -2.07 1.23
CA VAL A 7 -2.22 -2.53 2.50
C VAL A 7 -1.81 -1.55 3.59
N SER A 8 -2.77 -1.12 4.38
CA SER A 8 -2.51 -0.21 5.49
C SER A 8 -3.42 -0.56 6.66
N LEU A 9 -3.05 -0.11 7.86
CA LEU A 9 -3.88 -0.32 9.03
C LEU A 9 -5.18 0.48 8.89
N ARG A 10 -6.26 -0.09 9.39
CA ARG A 10 -7.55 0.61 9.38
C ARG A 10 -7.49 1.85 10.25
N THR A 11 -8.31 2.83 9.90
CA THR A 11 -8.47 4.02 10.73
C THR A 11 -8.85 3.59 12.14
N GLY A 12 -8.20 4.18 13.12
CA GLY A 12 -8.46 3.84 14.53
C GLY A 12 -7.55 2.77 15.10
N VAL A 13 -6.84 2.03 14.25
CA VAL A 13 -5.85 1.07 14.75
C VAL A 13 -4.54 1.81 14.95
N LEU A 14 -3.92 1.63 16.11
CA LEU A 14 -2.67 2.29 16.43
C LEU A 14 -1.54 1.78 15.54
N ASP A 15 -0.86 2.69 14.89
CA ASP A 15 0.29 2.38 14.05
C ASP A 15 1.55 2.69 14.86
N VAL A 16 2.06 1.67 15.54
CA VAL A 16 3.23 1.83 16.40
C VAL A 16 4.46 2.23 15.60
N GLU A 17 4.64 1.64 14.43
CA GLU A 17 5.78 1.95 13.58
C GLU A 17 5.69 3.39 13.06
N GLY A 18 4.52 3.79 12.61
CA GLY A 18 4.31 5.15 12.14
C GLY A 18 4.56 6.17 13.24
N LYS A 19 4.13 5.86 14.46
CA LYS A 19 4.39 6.74 15.61
C LYS A 19 5.88 6.87 15.88
N ALA A 20 6.61 5.78 15.83
CA ALA A 20 8.04 5.83 16.08
C ALA A 20 8.77 6.66 15.01
N ILE A 21 8.35 6.51 13.76
CA ILE A 21 8.93 7.29 12.67
C ILE A 21 8.60 8.77 12.85
N GLY A 22 7.38 9.09 13.23
CA GLY A 22 6.98 10.48 13.48
C GLY A 22 7.83 11.12 14.56
N LYS A 23 8.10 10.40 15.65
CA LYS A 23 8.94 10.90 16.71
C LYS A 23 10.37 11.13 16.23
N ALA A 24 10.88 10.22 15.41
CA ALA A 24 12.23 10.37 14.87
C ALA A 24 12.31 11.59 13.95
N LEU A 25 11.27 11.83 13.16
CA LEU A 25 11.25 13.01 12.29
C LEU A 25 11.22 14.30 13.09
N THR A 26 10.47 14.32 14.18
CA THR A 26 10.45 15.47 15.08
C THR A 26 11.85 15.72 15.64
N SER A 27 12.53 14.66 16.06
CA SER A 27 13.90 14.78 16.59
C SER A 27 14.87 15.28 15.54
N LEU A 28 14.61 15.02 14.28
CA LEU A 28 15.45 15.48 13.19
C LEU A 28 15.12 16.90 12.72
N GLY A 29 14.17 17.54 13.35
CA GLY A 29 13.85 18.93 13.05
C GLY A 29 12.75 19.17 12.05
N PHE A 30 11.96 18.12 11.72
CA PHE A 30 10.88 18.28 10.75
C PHE A 30 9.57 18.81 11.37
N GLY A 31 9.55 19.03 12.69
CA GLY A 31 8.38 19.60 13.34
C GLY A 31 7.58 18.56 14.12
N ASP A 32 6.64 19.04 14.94
CA ASP A 32 5.85 18.18 15.81
C ASP A 32 4.54 17.75 15.18
N ASP A 33 4.19 18.30 14.05
CA ASP A 33 2.91 18.09 13.41
C ASP A 33 2.95 17.03 12.32
N VAL A 34 4.02 16.26 12.25
CA VAL A 34 4.17 15.23 11.23
C VAL A 34 3.45 13.97 11.69
N ASP A 35 2.48 13.54 10.90
CA ASP A 35 1.74 12.31 11.19
C ASP A 35 2.14 11.26 10.15
N VAL A 36 2.58 10.10 10.62
CA VAL A 36 3.12 9.07 9.76
C VAL A 36 2.30 7.79 9.87
N ARG A 37 1.90 7.27 8.73
CA ARG A 37 1.22 5.96 8.66
C ARG A 37 2.06 5.06 7.77
N VAL A 38 2.32 3.85 8.21
CA VAL A 38 3.13 2.90 7.46
C VAL A 38 2.22 1.87 6.80
N GLY A 39 2.54 1.53 5.57
CA GLY A 39 1.80 0.51 4.86
C GLY A 39 2.72 -0.29 3.99
N ARG A 40 2.17 -1.25 3.26
CA ARG A 40 2.93 -2.10 2.37
C ARG A 40 2.33 -2.05 0.98
N VAL A 41 3.18 -2.17 -0.01
CA VAL A 41 2.74 -2.22 -1.41
C VAL A 41 3.25 -3.51 -2.02
N PHE A 42 2.35 -4.27 -2.62
CA PHE A 42 2.71 -5.48 -3.36
C PHE A 42 2.46 -5.23 -4.84
N GLU A 43 3.47 -5.48 -5.65
CA GLU A 43 3.31 -5.43 -7.11
C GLU A 43 3.35 -6.84 -7.63
N ILE A 44 2.34 -7.23 -8.38
CA ILE A 44 2.13 -8.61 -8.78
C ILE A 44 1.93 -8.66 -10.29
N GLU A 45 2.74 -9.46 -10.96
CA GLU A 45 2.57 -9.68 -12.39
C GLU A 45 1.55 -10.79 -12.58
N LEU A 46 0.50 -10.50 -13.34
CA LEU A 46 -0.59 -11.44 -13.59
C LEU A 46 -0.59 -11.83 -15.07
N PRO A 47 -0.86 -13.11 -15.35
CA PRO A 47 -0.93 -13.55 -16.75
C PRO A 47 -2.19 -13.11 -17.47
N GLU A 48 -3.22 -12.73 -16.74
CA GLU A 48 -4.48 -12.34 -17.33
C GLU A 48 -4.37 -11.08 -18.18
N SER A 49 -5.15 -11.02 -19.26
CA SER A 49 -5.26 -9.83 -20.07
C SER A 49 -6.57 -9.08 -19.81
N SER A 50 -7.51 -9.70 -19.12
CA SER A 50 -8.79 -9.06 -18.78
C SER A 50 -8.66 -8.30 -17.46
N PRO A 51 -8.96 -7.00 -17.44
CA PRO A 51 -8.91 -6.24 -16.20
C PRO A 51 -9.84 -6.80 -15.11
N GLU A 52 -11.02 -7.27 -15.48
CA GLU A 52 -11.96 -7.79 -14.51
C GLU A 52 -11.44 -9.05 -13.83
N VAL A 53 -10.85 -9.94 -14.60
CA VAL A 53 -10.29 -11.17 -14.06
C VAL A 53 -9.08 -10.86 -13.19
N ALA A 54 -8.23 -9.95 -13.65
CA ALA A 54 -7.05 -9.55 -12.90
C ALA A 54 -7.42 -8.94 -11.55
N LEU A 55 -8.40 -8.03 -11.54
CA LEU A 55 -8.83 -7.42 -10.29
C LEU A 55 -9.44 -8.43 -9.33
N SER A 56 -10.22 -9.37 -9.85
CA SER A 56 -10.81 -10.42 -9.03
C SER A 56 -9.72 -11.26 -8.37
N ARG A 57 -8.68 -11.58 -9.10
CA ARG A 57 -7.57 -12.35 -8.54
C ARG A 57 -6.80 -11.56 -7.51
N LEU A 58 -6.55 -10.27 -7.76
CA LEU A 58 -5.87 -9.43 -6.79
C LEU A 58 -6.66 -9.34 -5.49
N LYS A 59 -7.99 -9.24 -5.60
CA LYS A 59 -8.82 -9.18 -4.41
C LYS A 59 -8.70 -10.47 -3.60
N ASP A 60 -8.72 -11.61 -4.26
CA ASP A 60 -8.58 -12.88 -3.57
C ASP A 60 -7.23 -12.96 -2.87
N MET A 61 -6.16 -12.52 -3.53
CA MET A 61 -4.83 -12.52 -2.93
C MET A 61 -4.79 -11.61 -1.71
N ALA A 62 -5.36 -10.42 -1.83
CA ALA A 62 -5.36 -9.45 -0.73
C ALA A 62 -6.09 -10.02 0.49
N VAL A 63 -7.26 -10.59 0.27
CA VAL A 63 -8.09 -11.10 1.37
C VAL A 63 -7.46 -12.35 2.00
N LYS A 64 -6.92 -13.24 1.17
CA LYS A 64 -6.48 -14.54 1.66
C LYS A 64 -5.08 -14.56 2.22
N LEU A 65 -4.23 -13.62 1.79
CA LEU A 65 -2.82 -13.67 2.20
C LEU A 65 -2.21 -12.31 2.52
N LEU A 66 -2.44 -11.31 1.66
CA LEU A 66 -1.63 -10.10 1.71
C LEU A 66 -2.04 -9.12 2.80
N SER A 67 -3.26 -9.20 3.27
CA SER A 67 -3.73 -8.31 4.32
C SER A 67 -4.36 -9.10 5.45
N ASN A 68 -4.40 -8.48 6.64
CA ASN A 68 -5.17 -9.00 7.77
C ASN A 68 -6.49 -8.23 7.78
N PRO A 69 -7.60 -8.83 7.34
CA PRO A 69 -8.84 -8.06 7.16
C PRO A 69 -9.43 -7.52 8.44
N ILE A 70 -9.00 -7.99 9.60
CA ILE A 70 -9.48 -7.47 10.87
C ILE A 70 -8.85 -6.13 11.18
N MET A 71 -7.55 -6.00 10.97
CA MET A 71 -6.79 -4.82 11.35
C MET A 71 -6.38 -3.94 10.17
N GLU A 72 -6.44 -4.46 8.96
CA GLU A 72 -5.91 -3.77 7.77
C GLU A 72 -6.98 -3.61 6.72
N SER A 73 -6.83 -2.57 5.91
CA SER A 73 -7.59 -2.39 4.69
C SER A 73 -6.65 -2.48 3.51
N TYR A 74 -7.20 -2.67 2.32
CA TYR A 74 -6.38 -2.77 1.13
C TYR A 74 -7.00 -1.96 -0.01
N ARG A 75 -6.16 -1.57 -0.94
CA ARG A 75 -6.59 -0.91 -2.17
C ARG A 75 -5.97 -1.63 -3.34
N LEU A 76 -6.78 -1.86 -4.36
CA LEU A 76 -6.36 -2.58 -5.57
C LEU A 76 -6.24 -1.61 -6.72
N GLU A 77 -5.24 -1.79 -7.57
CA GLU A 77 -5.17 -1.06 -8.82
C GLU A 77 -4.44 -1.88 -9.86
N LEU A 78 -4.79 -1.66 -11.12
CA LEU A 78 -4.05 -2.22 -12.24
C LEU A 78 -3.14 -1.13 -12.76
N VAL A 79 -1.87 -1.49 -12.92
CA VAL A 79 -0.85 -0.53 -13.31
C VAL A 79 -0.67 -0.63 -14.82
N GLY A 80 -0.82 0.49 -15.51
CA GLY A 80 -0.57 0.52 -16.93
C GLY A 80 0.90 0.45 -17.21
N SER A 81 1.22 0.29 -18.48
CA SER A 81 2.60 0.27 -18.88
C SER A 81 3.20 1.64 -18.92
N ALA A 82 2.44 2.62 -18.62
CA ALA A 82 2.88 3.95 -18.80
C ALA A 82 3.75 4.43 -17.69
N PRO A 83 4.19 5.56 -17.83
CA PRO A 83 5.16 6.18 -17.01
C PRO A 83 4.82 6.41 -15.59
N GLU A 84 3.66 6.08 -15.18
CA GLU A 84 3.45 6.22 -13.79
C GLU A 84 4.39 5.34 -13.07
N ALA A 85 4.97 4.44 -13.78
CA ALA A 85 6.02 3.70 -13.18
C ALA A 85 7.07 4.63 -12.70
N ALA A 86 7.21 5.70 -13.36
CA ALA A 86 8.21 6.63 -12.97
C ALA A 86 7.87 7.31 -11.69
N LEU A 87 6.65 7.32 -11.36
CA LEU A 87 6.28 7.92 -10.20
C LEU A 87 6.75 7.19 -9.11
N GLY A 88 6.78 6.03 -9.53
CA GLY A 88 7.20 5.33 -8.52
C GLY A 88 8.09 6.11 -7.80
N THR A 89 8.18 6.66 -8.29
CA THR A 89 8.70 7.20 -7.62
C THR A 89 8.39 7.72 -6.65
N THR A 90 8.12 7.89 -6.65
CA THR A 90 7.91 8.33 -5.79
C THR A 90 7.95 7.70 -4.85
N GLY A 91 8.23 7.38 -4.96
CA GLY A 91 8.25 6.82 -4.19
C GLY A 91 8.59 6.39 -3.77
N THR A 92 8.84 6.39 -4.02
CA THR A 92 9.09 5.99 -3.76
C THR A 92 9.36 5.65 -3.39
#